data_0e7f52f3095305cc680def2e4d5ca9f5
#
_entry.id   0e7f52f3095305cc680def2e4d5ca9f5
#
_cell.length_a   1.000
_cell.length_b   1.000
_cell.length_c   1.000
_cell.angle_alpha   90.00
_cell.angle_beta   90.00
_cell.angle_gamma   90.00
#
_symmetry.space_group_name_H-M   'P 1'
#
loop_
_entity.id
_entity.type
_entity.pdbx_description
1 polymer ?
#
loop_
_entity_poly.entity_id
_entity_poly.type
_entity_poly.pdbx_seq_one_letter_code
_entity_poly.pdbx_strand_id
1 'polypeptide(L)' 'INTYEVSGSGAVDHLAFVATDPTELIKTLNTMNIDFFERDVPNMDLFQIFVKDPNGVTLEINYWKN' A
#
# COMPACT_ATOMS: atom_id res chain seq x y z
N ILE A 1 6.40 -8.04 2.30
CA ILE A 1 4.97 -8.25 2.03
C ILE A 1 4.62 -9.67 2.37
N ASN A 2 3.71 -9.85 3.30
CA ASN A 2 3.35 -11.16 3.83
C ASN A 2 2.12 -11.74 3.18
N THR A 3 1.12 -10.90 2.95
CA THR A 3 -0.19 -11.33 2.49
C THR A 3 -0.76 -10.28 1.56
N TYR A 4 -1.59 -10.68 0.66
CA TYR A 4 -2.29 -9.74 -0.20
C TYR A 4 -3.74 -10.15 -0.38
N GLU A 5 -4.58 -9.17 -0.65
CA GLU A 5 -5.99 -9.36 -0.95
C GLU A 5 -6.33 -8.55 -2.19
N VAL A 6 -7.28 -9.05 -2.96
CA VAL A 6 -7.81 -8.34 -4.11
C VAL A 6 -9.18 -7.79 -3.71
N SER A 7 -9.33 -6.46 -3.85
CA SER A 7 -10.59 -5.78 -3.57
C SER A 7 -11.23 -5.35 -4.86
N GLY A 8 -12.55 -5.21 -4.84
CA GLY A 8 -13.31 -4.82 -6.00
C GLY A 8 -14.08 -5.98 -6.58
N SER A 9 -14.99 -5.71 -7.48
CA SER A 9 -15.79 -6.73 -8.12
C SER A 9 -15.69 -6.56 -9.62
N GLY A 10 -15.48 -7.66 -10.33
CA GLY A 10 -15.35 -7.65 -11.77
C GLY A 10 -13.94 -7.26 -12.19
N ALA A 11 -13.74 -6.00 -12.53
CA ALA A 11 -12.42 -5.49 -12.86
C ALA A 11 -11.63 -5.20 -11.59
N VAL A 12 -10.33 -5.51 -11.62
CA VAL A 12 -9.45 -5.18 -10.50
C VAL A 12 -9.04 -3.72 -10.60
N ASP A 13 -9.48 -2.91 -9.64
CA ASP A 13 -9.09 -1.51 -9.56
C ASP A 13 -8.26 -1.21 -8.30
N HIS A 14 -8.09 -2.18 -7.43
CA HIS A 14 -7.45 -1.99 -6.14
C HIS A 14 -6.86 -3.32 -5.66
N LEU A 15 -5.59 -3.30 -5.31
CA LEU A 15 -4.90 -4.43 -4.70
C LEU A 15 -4.38 -4.00 -3.33
N ALA A 16 -4.70 -4.77 -2.30
CA ALA A 16 -4.26 -4.49 -0.95
C ALA A 16 -3.27 -5.55 -0.49
N PHE A 17 -2.17 -5.10 0.12
CA PHE A 17 -1.13 -5.97 0.65
C PHE A 17 -0.95 -5.69 2.13
N VAL A 18 -0.56 -6.70 2.88
CA VAL A 18 -0.19 -6.55 4.28
C VAL A 18 1.31 -6.79 4.41
N ALA A 19 1.97 -5.89 5.10
CA ALA A 19 3.42 -5.96 5.28
C ALA A 19 3.78 -5.60 6.72
N THR A 20 5.01 -5.89 7.11
CA THR A 20 5.44 -5.72 8.49
C THR A 20 6.27 -4.47 8.74
N ASP A 21 6.93 -3.95 7.72
CA ASP A 21 7.81 -2.79 7.89
C ASP A 21 7.72 -1.89 6.66
N PRO A 22 7.27 -0.64 6.81
CA PRO A 22 7.15 0.27 5.68
C PRO A 22 8.48 0.87 5.21
N THR A 23 9.53 0.80 6.03
CA THR A 23 10.78 1.50 5.75
C THR A 23 11.41 1.08 4.43
N GLU A 24 11.48 -0.22 4.18
CA GLU A 24 12.09 -0.73 2.96
C GLU A 24 11.29 -0.34 1.73
N LEU A 25 9.97 -0.39 1.81
CA LEU A 25 9.14 -0.01 0.68
C LEU A 25 9.28 1.47 0.37
N ILE A 26 9.24 2.32 1.37
CA ILE A 26 9.39 3.77 1.19
C ILE A 26 10.72 4.07 0.54
N LYS A 27 11.78 3.44 1.01
CA LYS A 27 13.11 3.62 0.44
C LYS A 27 13.15 3.20 -1.02
N THR A 28 12.55 2.07 -1.34
CA THR A 28 12.50 1.58 -2.71
C THR A 28 11.71 2.52 -3.62
N LEU A 29 10.55 2.97 -3.16
CA LEU A 29 9.72 3.88 -3.96
C LEU A 29 10.45 5.20 -4.24
N ASN A 30 11.15 5.74 -3.24
CA ASN A 30 11.93 6.95 -3.42
C ASN A 30 13.09 6.74 -4.38
N THR A 31 13.79 5.63 -4.27
CA THR A 31 14.91 5.32 -5.14
C THR A 31 14.46 5.16 -6.60
N MET A 32 13.28 4.61 -6.80
CA MET A 32 12.73 4.38 -8.14
C MET A 32 11.93 5.57 -8.67
N ASN A 33 11.83 6.65 -7.91
CA ASN A 33 11.06 7.83 -8.29
C ASN A 33 9.58 7.52 -8.54
N ILE A 34 9.03 6.63 -7.75
CA ILE A 34 7.61 6.28 -7.85
C ILE A 34 6.83 7.13 -6.85
N ASP A 35 5.79 7.81 -7.34
CA ASP A 35 4.94 8.62 -6.49
C ASP A 35 4.07 7.73 -5.61
N PHE A 36 3.97 8.12 -4.36
CA PHE A 36 3.13 7.43 -3.39
C PHE A 36 2.65 8.42 -2.35
N PHE A 37 1.63 8.04 -1.60
CA PHE A 37 1.21 8.84 -0.46
C PHE A 37 0.94 7.94 0.73
N GLU A 38 1.00 8.55 1.90
CA GLU A 38 0.95 7.87 3.19
C GLU A 38 -0.27 8.33 3.97
N ARG A 39 -0.78 7.44 4.80
CA ARG A 39 -1.90 7.77 5.68
C ARG A 39 -1.77 6.99 6.97
N ASP A 40 -1.88 7.71 8.10
CA ASP A 40 -2.10 7.08 9.40
C ASP A 40 -3.60 7.00 9.63
N VAL A 41 -4.11 5.82 9.93
CA VAL A 41 -5.52 5.65 10.23
C VAL A 41 -5.71 5.78 11.73
N PRO A 42 -6.38 6.83 12.22
CA PRO A 42 -6.54 7.05 13.65
C PRO A 42 -7.31 5.91 14.30
N ASN A 43 -6.91 5.55 15.50
CA ASN A 43 -7.59 4.56 16.33
C ASN A 43 -7.56 3.12 15.79
N MET A 44 -6.75 2.86 14.77
CA MET A 44 -6.66 1.51 14.23
C MET A 44 -5.26 0.92 14.27
N ASP A 45 -4.28 1.67 14.74
CA ASP A 45 -2.87 1.25 14.71
C ASP A 45 -2.46 0.76 13.32
N LEU A 46 -2.87 1.50 12.32
CA LEU A 46 -2.68 1.14 10.93
C LEU A 46 -2.03 2.29 10.19
N PHE A 47 -0.97 1.97 9.47
CA PHE A 47 -0.30 2.88 8.56
C PHE A 47 -0.45 2.35 7.14
N GLN A 48 -0.80 3.21 6.20
CA GLN A 48 -1.06 2.81 4.81
C GLN A 48 -0.17 3.56 3.85
N ILE A 49 0.29 2.85 2.82
CA ILE A 49 0.97 3.45 1.69
C ILE A 49 0.15 3.13 0.44
N PHE A 50 -0.09 4.15 -0.37
CA PHE A 50 -0.85 4.02 -1.61
C PHE A 50 0.04 4.35 -2.78
N VAL A 51 0.14 3.43 -3.72
CA VAL A 51 0.90 3.61 -4.97
C VAL A 51 -0.07 3.41 -6.13
N LYS A 52 -0.08 4.37 -7.06
CA LYS A 52 -0.95 4.28 -8.21
C LYS A 52 -0.13 3.93 -9.44
N ASP A 53 -0.51 2.85 -10.11
CA ASP A 53 0.20 2.47 -11.32
C ASP A 53 -0.33 3.25 -12.54
N PRO A 54 0.40 3.23 -13.67
CA PRO A 54 0.00 4.00 -14.85
C PRO A 54 -1.33 3.58 -15.45
N ASN A 55 -1.82 2.38 -15.16
CA ASN A 55 -3.08 1.89 -15.67
C ASN A 55 -4.25 2.21 -14.75
N GLY A 56 -4.01 2.97 -13.70
CA GLY A 56 -5.06 3.40 -12.78
C GLY A 56 -5.35 2.43 -11.64
N VAL A 57 -4.62 1.34 -11.56
CA VAL A 57 -4.75 0.42 -10.42
C VAL A 57 -4.05 1.02 -9.21
N THR A 58 -4.72 1.00 -8.06
CA THR A 58 -4.14 1.50 -6.82
C THR A 58 -3.64 0.31 -6.01
N LEU A 59 -2.37 0.36 -5.62
CA LEU A 59 -1.79 -0.59 -4.69
C LEU A 59 -1.87 0.00 -3.30
N GLU A 60 -2.51 -0.71 -2.39
CA GLU A 60 -2.61 -0.30 -0.99
C GLU A 60 -1.80 -1.27 -0.15
N ILE A 61 -0.84 -0.74 0.60
CA ILE A 61 -0.02 -1.57 1.48
C ILE A 61 -0.37 -1.18 2.91
N ASN A 62 -0.79 -2.15 3.68
CA ASN A 62 -1.25 -1.96 5.05
C ASN A 62 -0.22 -2.48 6.03
N TYR A 63 0.19 -1.60 6.95
CA TYR A 63 1.15 -1.93 8.01
C TYR A 63 0.44 -1.79 9.34
N TRP A 64 0.14 -2.91 9.95
CA TRP A 64 -0.48 -2.94 11.28
C TRP A 64 0.61 -2.77 12.32
N LYS A 65 0.46 -1.78 13.18
CA LYS A 65 1.47 -1.44 14.17
C LYS A 65 1.51 -2.40 15.36
N ASN A 66 0.49 -3.21 15.50
CA ASN A 66 0.39 -4.19 16.57
C ASN A 66 0.63 -5.59 16.06
#